data_7cab40c2657827bf4bb2676bd4974d56
#
_entry.id   7cab40c2657827bf4bb2676bd4974d56
#
_cell.length_a   1.000
_cell.length_b   1.000
_cell.length_c   1.000
_cell.angle_alpha   90.00
_cell.angle_beta   90.00
_cell.angle_gamma   90.00
#
_symmetry.space_group_name_H-M   'P 1'
#
loop_
_entity.id
_entity.type
_entity.pdbx_description
1 polymer ?
#
loop_
_entity_poly.entity_id
_entity_poly.type
_entity_poly.pdbx_seq_one_letter_code
_entity_poly.pdbx_strand_id
1 'polypeptide(L)'
;LFSCLDEIAWLYNIRCNDIAYNPVAISYAIVEKDKAHLFIKLDKISQEIEQQLAEDGIELHDYHHLFLFLDEQNKENTYFVDTNTCNYAVFNHLAKKFEVREIESPIPLLKAVKNTTELDGFRLACRKDGVALSKFYYWLENRLSQQPITELEAAEQLTRFRSQDKEYVSDSFGCISAYGPNAALPHYSATPEQQSEIHPKGLYLVDSGAQYMHGTTDITRTMPLGELTELEKEDYTLVLKGM
;
A
#
# COMPACT_ATOMS: atom_id res chain seq x y z
N LEU A 1 17.24 14.15 5.90
CA LEU A 1 16.43 13.37 6.84
C LEU A 1 15.10 13.01 6.17
N PHE A 2 14.62 11.78 6.38
CA PHE A 2 13.36 11.24 5.86
C PHE A 2 12.44 10.84 7.02
N SER A 3 11.16 11.13 6.89
CA SER A 3 10.10 10.70 7.81
C SER A 3 8.90 10.06 7.08
N CYS A 4 8.92 10.03 5.75
CA CYS A 4 7.93 9.35 4.94
C CYS A 4 8.20 7.85 4.95
N LEU A 5 7.27 7.04 5.46
CA LEU A 5 7.52 5.63 5.78
C LEU A 5 7.73 4.77 4.54
N ASP A 6 7.03 5.04 3.44
CA ASP A 6 7.19 4.30 2.19
C ASP A 6 8.50 4.66 1.46
N GLU A 7 9.00 5.88 1.64
CA GLU A 7 10.32 6.27 1.16
C GLU A 7 11.42 5.51 1.92
N ILE A 8 11.32 5.45 3.25
CA ILE A 8 12.27 4.72 4.11
C ILE A 8 12.22 3.22 3.80
N ALA A 9 11.02 2.66 3.65
CA ALA A 9 10.83 1.26 3.30
C ALA A 9 11.49 0.89 1.96
N TRP A 10 11.39 1.78 0.97
CA TRP A 10 12.04 1.59 -0.33
C TRP A 10 13.56 1.80 -0.25
N LEU A 11 14.00 2.86 0.42
CA LEU A 11 15.41 3.25 0.51
C LEU A 11 16.27 2.16 1.16
N TYR A 12 15.78 1.56 2.25
CA TYR A 12 16.48 0.52 3.01
C TYR A 12 15.97 -0.90 2.69
N ASN A 13 15.06 -1.04 1.74
CA ASN A 13 14.44 -2.30 1.33
C ASN A 13 13.89 -3.12 2.52
N ILE A 14 13.31 -2.43 3.50
CA ILE A 14 12.69 -3.05 4.68
C ILE A 14 11.16 -3.03 4.56
N ARG A 15 10.53 -4.07 5.12
CA ARG A 15 9.07 -4.16 5.18
C ARG A 15 8.64 -4.55 6.60
N CYS A 16 7.49 -4.04 7.02
CA CYS A 16 6.87 -4.34 8.31
C CYS A 16 5.34 -4.26 8.18
N ASN A 17 4.63 -4.59 9.23
CA ASN A 17 3.17 -4.55 9.30
C ASN A 17 2.64 -3.54 10.34
N ASP A 18 3.34 -2.44 10.54
CA ASP A 18 2.92 -1.42 11.52
C ASP A 18 1.66 -0.67 11.11
N ILE A 19 1.43 -0.53 9.82
CA ILE A 19 0.28 0.18 9.25
C ILE A 19 -0.55 -0.81 8.44
N ALA A 20 -1.85 -0.87 8.73
CA ALA A 20 -2.77 -1.72 7.99
C ALA A 20 -2.66 -1.44 6.48
N TYR A 21 -2.63 -2.50 5.68
CA TYR A 21 -2.51 -2.47 4.22
C TYR A 21 -1.17 -1.96 3.66
N ASN A 22 -0.34 -1.31 4.46
CA ASN A 22 0.94 -0.75 4.03
C ASN A 22 2.10 -1.50 4.68
N PRO A 23 2.98 -2.15 3.89
CA PRO A 23 4.08 -2.94 4.45
C PRO A 23 5.27 -2.07 4.85
N VAL A 24 5.04 -1.11 5.75
CA VAL A 24 6.03 -0.13 6.20
C VAL A 24 6.26 -0.22 7.71
N ALA A 25 7.45 0.18 8.15
CA ALA A 25 7.81 0.32 9.55
C ALA A 25 7.69 1.78 9.99
N ILE A 26 7.15 2.03 11.19
CA ILE A 26 7.22 3.36 11.81
C ILE A 26 8.67 3.63 12.17
N SER A 27 9.29 4.60 11.47
CA SER A 27 10.72 4.86 11.52
C SER A 27 11.07 6.27 11.05
N TYR A 28 12.33 6.64 11.26
CA TYR A 28 12.98 7.79 10.63
C TYR A 28 14.30 7.34 10.00
N ALA A 29 14.77 8.07 9.01
CA ALA A 29 16.04 7.81 8.38
C ALA A 29 16.86 9.10 8.21
N ILE A 30 18.16 9.00 8.45
CA ILE A 30 19.12 10.05 8.13
C ILE A 30 20.17 9.42 7.21
N VAL A 31 20.42 10.05 6.08
CA VAL A 31 21.47 9.65 5.14
C VAL A 31 22.52 10.75 5.11
N GLU A 32 23.74 10.39 5.40
CA GLU A 32 24.91 11.22 5.30
C GLU A 32 25.77 10.79 4.09
N LYS A 33 26.87 11.45 3.88
CA LYS A 33 27.76 11.13 2.76
C LYS A 33 28.33 9.70 2.84
N ASP A 34 28.71 9.27 4.02
CA ASP A 34 29.45 8.02 4.23
C ASP A 34 28.72 7.04 5.19
N LYS A 35 27.55 7.44 5.70
CA LYS A 35 26.77 6.69 6.69
C LYS A 35 25.27 6.85 6.46
N ALA A 36 24.52 5.86 6.92
CA ALA A 36 23.06 5.94 6.98
C ALA A 36 22.58 5.46 8.35
N HIS A 37 21.51 6.06 8.83
CA HIS A 37 20.94 5.79 10.15
C HIS A 37 19.46 5.46 10.01
N LEU A 38 19.02 4.39 10.67
CA LEU A 38 17.64 3.98 10.77
C LEU A 38 17.19 4.00 12.23
N PHE A 39 16.19 4.83 12.54
CA PHE A 39 15.56 4.93 13.85
C PHE A 39 14.26 4.14 13.83
N ILE A 40 14.23 3.00 14.50
CA ILE A 40 13.13 2.04 14.50
C ILE A 40 13.05 1.35 15.87
N LYS A 41 11.88 0.80 16.23
CA LYS A 41 11.79 -0.05 17.42
C LYS A 41 12.64 -1.31 17.22
N LEU A 42 13.69 -1.46 18.03
CA LEU A 42 14.69 -2.52 17.88
C LEU A 42 14.14 -3.93 18.12
N ASP A 43 13.07 -4.07 18.89
CA ASP A 43 12.38 -5.34 19.14
C ASP A 43 11.73 -5.97 17.87
N LYS A 44 11.62 -5.18 16.79
CA LYS A 44 11.11 -5.64 15.48
C LYS A 44 12.21 -6.18 14.56
N ILE A 45 13.47 -5.97 14.90
CA ILE A 45 14.60 -6.30 14.04
C ILE A 45 15.15 -7.67 14.47
N SER A 46 15.13 -8.64 13.54
CA SER A 46 15.84 -9.91 13.77
C SER A 46 17.34 -9.72 13.63
N GLN A 47 18.12 -10.61 14.24
CA GLN A 47 19.60 -10.60 14.12
C GLN A 47 20.07 -10.68 12.66
N GLU A 48 19.34 -11.39 11.81
CA GLU A 48 19.63 -11.51 10.38
C GLU A 48 19.46 -10.16 9.65
N ILE A 49 18.36 -9.45 9.93
CA ILE A 49 18.11 -8.12 9.36
C ILE A 49 19.11 -7.10 9.91
N GLU A 50 19.41 -7.15 11.20
CA GLU A 50 20.44 -6.28 11.81
C GLU A 50 21.80 -6.45 11.13
N GLN A 51 22.22 -7.70 10.92
CA GLN A 51 23.47 -7.98 10.23
C GLN A 51 23.46 -7.47 8.79
N GLN A 52 22.38 -7.70 8.04
CA GLN A 52 22.25 -7.23 6.65
C GLN A 52 22.31 -5.70 6.57
N LEU A 53 21.59 -4.99 7.43
CA LEU A 53 21.62 -3.52 7.47
C LEU A 53 23.01 -3.00 7.81
N ALA A 54 23.72 -3.64 8.75
CA ALA A 54 25.10 -3.29 9.09
C ALA A 54 26.08 -3.51 7.92
N GLU A 55 25.93 -4.61 7.15
CA GLU A 55 26.69 -4.87 5.93
C GLU A 55 26.46 -3.81 4.85
N ASP A 56 25.23 -3.25 4.79
CA ASP A 56 24.86 -2.15 3.89
C ASP A 56 25.28 -0.76 4.42
N GLY A 57 25.97 -0.70 5.57
CA GLY A 57 26.44 0.56 6.18
C GLY A 57 25.37 1.37 6.89
N ILE A 58 24.28 0.73 7.31
CA ILE A 58 23.16 1.35 8.01
C ILE A 58 23.31 1.11 9.51
N GLU A 59 23.42 2.18 10.27
CA GLU A 59 23.47 2.15 11.74
C GLU A 59 22.04 2.16 12.32
N LEU A 60 21.73 1.16 13.17
CA LEU A 60 20.44 1.05 13.84
C LEU A 60 20.39 1.82 15.14
N HIS A 61 19.31 2.55 15.35
CA HIS A 61 19.01 3.29 16.58
C HIS A 61 17.60 2.99 17.04
N ASP A 62 17.36 3.04 18.36
CA ASP A 62 15.99 3.01 18.87
C ASP A 62 15.19 4.22 18.37
N TYR A 63 13.92 3.98 17.99
CA TYR A 63 13.01 4.99 17.45
C TYR A 63 12.96 6.27 18.28
N HIS A 64 12.98 6.14 19.60
CA HIS A 64 12.89 7.26 20.53
C HIS A 64 14.18 8.06 20.68
N HIS A 65 15.30 7.56 20.15
CA HIS A 65 16.60 8.24 20.24
C HIS A 65 16.84 9.29 19.15
N LEU A 66 15.91 9.49 18.19
CA LEU A 66 16.10 10.47 17.12
C LEU A 66 16.52 11.85 17.63
N PHE A 67 15.76 12.42 18.57
CA PHE A 67 16.05 13.77 19.07
C PHE A 67 17.34 13.84 19.87
N LEU A 68 17.66 12.81 20.65
CA LEU A 68 18.93 12.72 21.37
C LEU A 68 20.10 12.65 20.38
N PHE A 69 20.00 11.81 19.35
CA PHE A 69 21.00 11.73 18.30
C PHE A 69 21.22 13.07 17.60
N LEU A 70 20.13 13.79 17.27
CA LEU A 70 20.22 15.11 16.65
C LEU A 70 20.89 16.14 17.59
N ASP A 71 20.66 16.03 18.90
CA ASP A 71 21.25 16.94 19.89
C ASP A 71 22.75 16.80 20.03
N GLU A 72 23.30 15.62 19.71
CA GLU A 72 24.73 15.30 19.75
C GLU A 72 25.47 15.66 18.46
N GLN A 73 24.74 16.03 17.40
CA GLN A 73 25.36 16.36 16.12
C GLN A 73 26.07 17.71 16.10
N ASN A 74 27.06 17.84 15.20
CA ASN A 74 27.75 19.10 14.99
C ASN A 74 26.77 20.18 14.48
N LYS A 75 26.74 21.33 15.15
CA LYS A 75 25.84 22.45 14.82
C LYS A 75 26.12 23.07 13.45
N GLU A 76 27.25 22.80 12.86
CA GLU A 76 27.60 23.23 11.50
C GLU A 76 26.98 22.33 10.40
N ASN A 77 26.34 21.23 10.79
CA ASN A 77 25.66 20.36 9.85
C ASN A 77 24.47 21.06 9.21
N THR A 78 24.27 20.86 7.91
CA THR A 78 23.09 21.29 7.18
C THR A 78 22.19 20.09 6.93
N TYR A 79 20.91 20.23 7.29
CA TYR A 79 19.90 19.19 7.07
C TYR A 79 19.02 19.52 5.85
N PHE A 80 18.89 18.57 4.95
CA PHE A 80 17.97 18.63 3.84
C PHE A 80 16.70 17.85 4.21
N VAL A 81 15.53 18.49 4.09
CA VAL A 81 14.23 17.89 4.43
C VAL A 81 13.18 18.27 3.40
N ASP A 82 12.28 17.35 3.11
CA ASP A 82 11.06 17.67 2.37
C ASP A 82 9.96 18.06 3.36
N THR A 83 9.56 19.33 3.34
CA THR A 83 8.56 19.87 4.27
C THR A 83 7.16 19.38 4.01
N ASN A 84 6.87 18.80 2.83
CA ASN A 84 5.58 18.17 2.55
C ASN A 84 5.41 16.82 3.29
N THR A 85 6.52 16.16 3.64
CA THR A 85 6.51 14.84 4.29
C THR A 85 7.13 14.83 5.68
N CYS A 86 7.94 15.83 6.04
CA CYS A 86 8.57 15.93 7.33
C CYS A 86 7.54 16.35 8.41
N ASN A 87 7.48 15.58 9.50
CA ASN A 87 6.61 16.01 10.61
C ASN A 87 7.12 17.28 11.30
N TYR A 88 6.19 18.09 11.75
CA TYR A 88 6.49 19.41 12.32
C TYR A 88 7.42 19.37 13.53
N ALA A 89 7.33 18.35 14.38
CA ALA A 89 8.17 18.25 15.59
C ALA A 89 9.64 18.10 15.22
N VAL A 90 9.95 17.25 14.23
CA VAL A 90 11.31 17.04 13.72
C VAL A 90 11.82 18.29 13.02
N PHE A 91 11.02 18.88 12.10
CA PHE A 91 11.39 20.11 11.42
C PHE A 91 11.71 21.25 12.40
N ASN A 92 10.84 21.49 13.38
CA ASN A 92 11.01 22.55 14.37
C ASN A 92 12.23 22.31 15.29
N HIS A 93 12.56 21.05 15.59
CA HIS A 93 13.76 20.72 16.35
C HIS A 93 15.04 21.02 15.54
N LEU A 94 15.07 20.64 14.27
CA LEU A 94 16.17 20.92 13.37
C LEU A 94 16.35 22.43 13.17
N ALA A 95 15.29 23.16 12.84
CA ALA A 95 15.34 24.60 12.54
C ALA A 95 15.83 25.45 13.71
N LYS A 96 15.70 24.96 14.95
CA LYS A 96 16.23 25.67 16.15
C LYS A 96 17.74 25.53 16.35
N LYS A 97 18.35 24.52 15.73
CA LYS A 97 19.74 24.11 16.06
C LYS A 97 20.69 24.09 14.87
N PHE A 98 20.14 23.90 13.67
CA PHE A 98 20.92 23.66 12.45
C PHE A 98 20.45 24.55 11.31
N GLU A 99 21.27 24.66 10.27
CA GLU A 99 20.83 25.12 8.97
C GLU A 99 19.93 24.04 8.34
N VAL A 100 18.70 24.43 8.00
CA VAL A 100 17.76 23.54 7.32
C VAL A 100 17.51 24.05 5.90
N ARG A 101 17.67 23.18 4.94
CA ARG A 101 17.33 23.44 3.53
C ARG A 101 16.14 22.59 3.13
N GLU A 102 15.10 23.26 2.71
CA GLU A 102 13.92 22.62 2.18
C GLU A 102 14.18 22.13 0.75
N ILE A 103 13.93 20.87 0.52
CA ILE A 103 14.08 20.23 -0.80
C ILE A 103 12.90 19.29 -1.04
N GLU A 104 12.55 19.06 -2.27
CA GLU A 104 11.69 17.95 -2.64
C GLU A 104 12.48 16.63 -2.51
N SER A 105 11.86 15.61 -1.91
CA SER A 105 12.50 14.30 -1.75
C SER A 105 12.85 13.70 -3.13
N PRO A 106 14.07 13.22 -3.35
CA PRO A 106 14.42 12.52 -4.60
C PRO A 106 13.84 11.10 -4.67
N ILE A 107 13.41 10.53 -3.55
CA ILE A 107 13.00 9.12 -3.49
C ILE A 107 11.77 8.81 -4.34
N PRO A 108 10.70 9.62 -4.36
CA PRO A 108 9.54 9.35 -5.20
C PRO A 108 9.90 9.17 -6.69
N LEU A 109 10.78 9.99 -7.21
CA LEU A 109 11.22 9.89 -8.60
C LEU A 109 12.10 8.65 -8.84
N LEU A 110 13.04 8.37 -7.94
CA LEU A 110 13.88 7.17 -8.02
C LEU A 110 13.04 5.89 -7.94
N LYS A 111 12.08 5.84 -7.02
CA LYS A 111 11.12 4.73 -6.85
C LYS A 111 10.17 4.59 -8.05
N ALA A 112 9.83 5.69 -8.73
CA ALA A 112 8.94 5.67 -9.89
C ALA A 112 9.56 4.96 -11.09
N VAL A 113 10.88 5.05 -11.27
CA VAL A 113 11.61 4.41 -12.37
C VAL A 113 12.07 3.02 -11.94
N LYS A 114 11.27 2.00 -12.27
CA LYS A 114 11.50 0.61 -11.85
C LYS A 114 12.67 -0.02 -12.61
N ASN A 115 13.52 -0.75 -11.89
CA ASN A 115 14.53 -1.62 -12.48
C ASN A 115 13.91 -2.93 -13.01
N THR A 116 14.71 -3.77 -13.65
CA THR A 116 14.24 -5.03 -14.26
C THR A 116 13.63 -5.98 -13.22
N THR A 117 14.26 -6.09 -12.04
CA THR A 117 13.77 -6.98 -10.96
C THR A 117 12.41 -6.51 -10.43
N GLU A 118 12.25 -5.21 -10.22
CA GLU A 118 10.96 -4.62 -9.80
C GLU A 118 9.88 -4.82 -10.85
N LEU A 119 10.20 -4.62 -12.15
CA LEU A 119 9.25 -4.85 -13.25
C LEU A 119 8.79 -6.31 -13.32
N ASP A 120 9.70 -7.26 -13.17
CA ASP A 120 9.37 -8.68 -13.17
C ASP A 120 8.55 -9.06 -11.93
N GLY A 121 8.85 -8.46 -10.79
CA GLY A 121 8.06 -8.57 -9.57
C GLY A 121 6.61 -8.10 -9.77
N PHE A 122 6.40 -6.91 -10.33
CA PHE A 122 5.06 -6.40 -10.66
C PHE A 122 4.31 -7.31 -11.64
N ARG A 123 4.97 -7.79 -12.69
CA ARG A 123 4.36 -8.72 -13.65
C ARG A 123 3.92 -10.02 -12.97
N LEU A 124 4.73 -10.52 -12.05
CA LEU A 124 4.41 -11.71 -11.27
C LEU A 124 3.22 -11.47 -10.34
N ALA A 125 3.23 -10.38 -9.58
CA ALA A 125 2.14 -10.00 -8.68
C ALA A 125 0.81 -9.85 -9.45
N CYS A 126 0.80 -9.14 -10.57
CA CYS A 126 -0.38 -8.98 -11.43
C CYS A 126 -0.91 -10.32 -11.97
N ARG A 127 -0.02 -11.27 -12.33
CA ARG A 127 -0.46 -12.62 -12.76
C ARG A 127 -1.12 -13.40 -11.63
N LYS A 128 -0.54 -13.35 -10.42
CA LYS A 128 -1.08 -14.05 -9.24
C LYS A 128 -2.44 -13.49 -8.87
N ASP A 129 -2.55 -12.17 -8.82
CA ASP A 129 -3.81 -11.50 -8.51
C ASP A 129 -4.88 -11.74 -9.59
N GLY A 130 -4.47 -11.75 -10.86
CA GLY A 130 -5.36 -12.13 -11.98
C GLY A 130 -5.93 -13.53 -11.84
N VAL A 131 -5.16 -14.49 -11.32
CA VAL A 131 -5.66 -15.85 -11.02
C VAL A 131 -6.67 -15.81 -9.87
N ALA A 132 -6.39 -15.05 -8.80
CA ALA A 132 -7.32 -14.91 -7.66
C ALA A 132 -8.64 -14.27 -8.09
N LEU A 133 -8.58 -13.19 -8.87
CA LEU A 133 -9.76 -12.52 -9.44
C LEU A 133 -10.55 -13.43 -10.38
N SER A 134 -9.89 -14.21 -11.24
CA SER A 134 -10.57 -15.15 -12.13
C SER A 134 -11.32 -16.24 -11.35
N LYS A 135 -10.71 -16.76 -10.28
CA LYS A 135 -11.37 -17.70 -9.36
C LYS A 135 -12.56 -17.05 -8.67
N PHE A 136 -12.40 -15.79 -8.24
CA PHE A 136 -13.45 -15.03 -7.58
C PHE A 136 -14.66 -14.82 -8.50
N TYR A 137 -14.47 -14.36 -9.72
CA TYR A 137 -15.58 -14.14 -10.66
C TYR A 137 -16.30 -15.43 -11.00
N TYR A 138 -15.55 -16.50 -11.26
CA TYR A 138 -16.15 -17.82 -11.48
C TYR A 138 -16.96 -18.30 -10.26
N TRP A 139 -16.44 -18.11 -9.07
CA TRP A 139 -17.15 -18.44 -7.83
C TRP A 139 -18.41 -17.58 -7.67
N LEU A 140 -18.30 -16.27 -7.92
CA LEU A 140 -19.40 -15.32 -7.76
C LEU A 140 -20.58 -15.69 -8.67
N GLU A 141 -20.34 -15.93 -9.96
CA GLU A 141 -21.37 -16.34 -10.90
C GLU A 141 -22.07 -17.64 -10.47
N ASN A 142 -21.30 -18.65 -10.10
CA ASN A 142 -21.86 -19.94 -9.64
C ASN A 142 -22.63 -19.79 -8.32
N ARG A 143 -22.15 -18.95 -7.42
CA ARG A 143 -22.78 -18.75 -6.13
C ARG A 143 -24.11 -18.02 -6.26
N LEU A 144 -24.16 -16.96 -7.06
CA LEU A 144 -25.36 -16.18 -7.32
C LEU A 144 -26.45 -16.97 -8.04
N SER A 145 -26.12 -18.01 -8.79
CA SER A 145 -27.10 -18.93 -9.37
C SER A 145 -27.84 -19.77 -8.33
N GLN A 146 -27.33 -19.87 -7.11
CA GLN A 146 -27.89 -20.66 -6.02
C GLN A 146 -28.62 -19.80 -4.99
N GLN A 147 -28.02 -18.68 -4.58
CA GLN A 147 -28.57 -17.74 -3.60
C GLN A 147 -27.87 -16.40 -3.67
N PRO A 148 -28.52 -15.30 -3.25
CA PRO A 148 -27.86 -14.03 -3.02
C PRO A 148 -26.75 -14.16 -1.98
N ILE A 149 -25.76 -13.27 -2.06
CA ILE A 149 -24.67 -13.11 -1.09
C ILE A 149 -24.53 -11.64 -0.74
N THR A 150 -23.88 -11.32 0.36
CA THR A 150 -23.64 -9.93 0.73
C THR A 150 -22.36 -9.39 0.09
N GLU A 151 -22.25 -8.07 0.01
CA GLU A 151 -21.05 -7.38 -0.45
C GLU A 151 -19.82 -7.75 0.42
N LEU A 152 -20.03 -7.89 1.73
CA LEU A 152 -18.98 -8.28 2.67
C LEU A 152 -18.52 -9.72 2.44
N GLU A 153 -19.45 -10.67 2.25
CA GLU A 153 -19.11 -12.06 1.91
C GLU A 153 -18.30 -12.15 0.61
N ALA A 154 -18.64 -11.32 -0.38
CA ALA A 154 -17.91 -11.28 -1.64
C ALA A 154 -16.48 -10.75 -1.43
N ALA A 155 -16.30 -9.66 -0.67
CA ALA A 155 -14.98 -9.11 -0.33
C ALA A 155 -14.11 -10.13 0.42
N GLU A 156 -14.64 -10.76 1.46
CA GLU A 156 -13.94 -11.79 2.23
C GLU A 156 -13.53 -12.99 1.36
N GLN A 157 -14.39 -13.40 0.42
CA GLN A 157 -14.08 -14.52 -0.46
C GLN A 157 -12.95 -14.19 -1.42
N LEU A 158 -12.87 -12.95 -1.92
CA LEU A 158 -11.75 -12.51 -2.75
C LEU A 158 -10.43 -12.56 -1.97
N THR A 159 -10.40 -12.05 -0.74
CA THR A 159 -9.24 -12.15 0.16
C THR A 159 -8.84 -13.61 0.40
N ARG A 160 -9.82 -14.53 0.58
CA ARG A 160 -9.53 -15.97 0.71
C ARG A 160 -8.90 -16.57 -0.54
N PHE A 161 -9.27 -16.14 -1.75
CA PHE A 161 -8.63 -16.60 -2.97
C PHE A 161 -7.20 -16.09 -3.11
N ARG A 162 -6.93 -14.85 -2.74
CA ARG A 162 -5.60 -14.26 -2.69
C ARG A 162 -4.68 -14.95 -1.70
N SER A 163 -5.19 -15.23 -0.49
CA SER A 163 -4.42 -15.87 0.58
C SER A 163 -4.04 -17.33 0.33
N GLN A 164 -4.55 -17.95 -0.75
CA GLN A 164 -4.06 -19.25 -1.20
C GLN A 164 -2.65 -19.20 -1.81
N ASP A 165 -2.20 -18.03 -2.25
CA ASP A 165 -0.83 -17.86 -2.73
C ASP A 165 0.12 -17.65 -1.54
N LYS A 166 1.20 -18.43 -1.49
CA LYS A 166 2.18 -18.38 -0.39
C LYS A 166 2.94 -17.06 -0.28
N GLU A 167 2.92 -16.24 -1.32
CA GLU A 167 3.59 -14.95 -1.37
C GLU A 167 2.63 -13.78 -1.14
N TYR A 168 1.34 -14.07 -0.87
CA TYR A 168 0.39 -13.09 -0.40
C TYR A 168 0.75 -12.66 1.02
N VAL A 169 0.79 -11.33 1.25
CA VAL A 169 1.11 -10.73 2.54
C VAL A 169 -0.16 -10.20 3.21
N SER A 170 -0.90 -9.37 2.49
CA SER A 170 -2.15 -8.74 2.94
C SER A 170 -2.92 -8.16 1.77
N ASP A 171 -4.13 -7.70 1.99
CA ASP A 171 -4.77 -6.78 1.04
C ASP A 171 -3.98 -5.45 1.02
N SER A 172 -3.99 -4.75 -0.12
CA SER A 172 -3.27 -3.48 -0.29
C SER A 172 -4.11 -2.26 0.15
N PHE A 173 -5.42 -2.46 0.28
CA PHE A 173 -6.39 -1.51 0.86
C PHE A 173 -7.69 -2.26 1.20
N GLY A 174 -8.60 -1.59 1.90
CA GLY A 174 -9.92 -2.16 2.20
C GLY A 174 -10.71 -2.39 0.91
N CYS A 175 -11.10 -3.63 0.65
CA CYS A 175 -11.83 -3.99 -0.56
C CYS A 175 -13.14 -3.21 -0.67
N ILE A 176 -13.36 -2.54 -1.78
CA ILE A 176 -14.64 -1.93 -2.17
C ILE A 176 -15.40 -2.99 -2.97
N SER A 177 -16.38 -3.60 -2.33
CA SER A 177 -17.33 -4.55 -2.93
C SER A 177 -18.68 -3.89 -2.95
N ALA A 178 -19.12 -3.41 -4.12
CA ALA A 178 -20.23 -2.49 -4.22
C ALA A 178 -21.25 -2.90 -5.30
N TYR A 179 -22.49 -3.09 -4.89
CA TYR A 179 -23.58 -3.52 -5.76
C TYR A 179 -24.63 -2.42 -5.95
N GLY A 180 -25.02 -2.20 -7.18
CA GLY A 180 -26.04 -1.22 -7.53
C GLY A 180 -25.69 0.20 -7.03
N PRO A 181 -26.56 0.87 -6.25
CA PRO A 181 -26.33 2.26 -5.80
C PRO A 181 -25.07 2.47 -4.96
N ASN A 182 -24.60 1.45 -4.25
CA ASN A 182 -23.39 1.55 -3.43
C ASN A 182 -22.13 1.79 -4.28
N ALA A 183 -22.13 1.34 -5.53
CA ALA A 183 -21.04 1.55 -6.47
C ALA A 183 -20.86 3.02 -6.89
N ALA A 184 -21.82 3.89 -6.61
CA ALA A 184 -21.72 5.32 -6.84
C ALA A 184 -21.00 6.08 -5.71
N LEU A 185 -20.69 5.40 -4.61
CA LEU A 185 -20.03 6.00 -3.45
C LEU A 185 -18.52 5.75 -3.53
N PRO A 186 -17.70 6.78 -3.78
CA PRO A 186 -16.25 6.66 -3.69
C PRO A 186 -15.84 6.18 -2.29
N HIS A 187 -14.87 5.26 -2.22
CA HIS A 187 -14.41 4.69 -0.95
C HIS A 187 -15.51 3.99 -0.11
N TYR A 188 -16.51 3.41 -0.80
CA TYR A 188 -17.52 2.60 -0.12
C TYR A 188 -16.87 1.46 0.67
N SER A 189 -17.36 1.22 1.87
CA SER A 189 -16.92 0.12 2.71
C SER A 189 -18.13 -0.63 3.24
N ALA A 190 -18.32 -1.86 2.82
CA ALA A 190 -19.36 -2.72 3.35
C ALA A 190 -19.07 -3.08 4.81
N THR A 191 -20.11 -2.99 5.65
CA THR A 191 -20.05 -3.42 7.06
C THR A 191 -21.21 -4.37 7.34
N PRO A 192 -21.20 -5.12 8.44
CA PRO A 192 -22.34 -5.97 8.80
C PRO A 192 -23.66 -5.22 8.91
N GLU A 193 -23.63 -3.93 9.30
CA GLU A 193 -24.81 -3.08 9.46
C GLU A 193 -25.18 -2.32 8.19
N GLN A 194 -24.22 -2.14 7.29
CA GLN A 194 -24.39 -1.35 6.06
C GLN A 194 -23.77 -2.09 4.88
N GLN A 195 -24.58 -2.89 4.22
CA GLN A 195 -24.23 -3.67 3.03
C GLN A 195 -25.48 -4.02 2.24
N SER A 196 -25.31 -4.34 0.97
CA SER A 196 -26.38 -4.85 0.12
C SER A 196 -26.23 -6.35 -0.13
N GLU A 197 -27.36 -7.01 -0.41
CA GLU A 197 -27.34 -8.32 -1.03
C GLU A 197 -27.09 -8.18 -2.53
N ILE A 198 -26.17 -8.96 -3.04
CA ILE A 198 -25.84 -9.04 -4.46
C ILE A 198 -26.77 -10.07 -5.10
N HIS A 199 -27.48 -9.65 -6.14
CA HIS A 199 -28.40 -10.49 -6.90
C HIS A 199 -27.89 -10.70 -8.33
N PRO A 200 -28.35 -11.75 -9.07
CA PRO A 200 -27.92 -12.03 -10.45
C PRO A 200 -28.57 -11.07 -11.46
N LYS A 201 -28.37 -9.76 -11.26
CA LYS A 201 -28.87 -8.68 -12.15
C LYS A 201 -28.03 -7.41 -11.94
N GLY A 202 -28.04 -6.50 -12.92
CA GLY A 202 -27.40 -5.20 -12.84
C GLY A 202 -25.87 -5.28 -12.82
N LEU A 203 -25.24 -4.22 -12.31
CA LEU A 203 -23.80 -4.06 -12.27
C LEU A 203 -23.26 -4.25 -10.84
N TYR A 204 -22.11 -4.89 -10.76
CA TYR A 204 -21.31 -5.05 -9.54
C TYR A 204 -19.91 -4.51 -9.77
N LEU A 205 -19.47 -3.63 -8.87
CA LEU A 205 -18.13 -3.07 -8.86
C LEU A 205 -17.33 -3.71 -7.73
N VAL A 206 -16.13 -4.17 -8.05
CA VAL A 206 -15.12 -4.56 -7.05
C VAL A 206 -13.82 -3.81 -7.34
N ASP A 207 -13.36 -3.10 -6.33
CA ASP A 207 -12.08 -2.43 -6.30
C ASP A 207 -11.26 -2.99 -5.16
N SER A 208 -10.12 -3.59 -5.48
CA SER A 208 -9.37 -4.41 -4.55
C SER A 208 -7.93 -4.59 -5.00
N GLY A 209 -7.07 -4.90 -4.07
CA GLY A 209 -5.67 -5.17 -4.37
C GLY A 209 -5.01 -5.99 -3.28
N ALA A 210 -3.77 -6.40 -3.54
CA ALA A 210 -2.98 -7.19 -2.61
C ALA A 210 -1.52 -6.74 -2.56
N GLN A 211 -0.92 -6.93 -1.40
CA GLN A 211 0.51 -6.92 -1.19
C GLN A 211 1.04 -8.35 -1.40
N TYR A 212 1.88 -8.53 -2.40
CA TYR A 212 2.66 -9.75 -2.60
C TYR A 212 4.12 -9.47 -2.27
N MET A 213 4.91 -10.50 -2.00
CA MET A 213 6.35 -10.35 -1.74
C MET A 213 7.10 -9.62 -2.87
N HIS A 214 6.57 -9.66 -4.09
CA HIS A 214 7.22 -9.10 -5.28
C HIS A 214 6.59 -7.81 -5.80
N GLY A 215 5.45 -7.38 -5.28
CA GLY A 215 4.78 -6.16 -5.74
C GLY A 215 3.36 -6.01 -5.21
N THR A 216 2.80 -4.84 -5.44
CA THR A 216 1.45 -4.45 -5.04
C THR A 216 0.52 -4.47 -6.24
N THR A 217 -0.72 -4.90 -6.05
CA THR A 217 -1.79 -4.77 -7.04
C THR A 217 -2.89 -3.83 -6.54
N ASP A 218 -3.55 -3.22 -7.50
CA ASP A 218 -4.71 -2.35 -7.34
C ASP A 218 -5.54 -2.49 -8.62
N ILE A 219 -6.71 -3.12 -8.51
CA ILE A 219 -7.49 -3.55 -9.68
C ILE A 219 -8.96 -3.30 -9.43
N THR A 220 -9.55 -2.40 -10.21
CA THR A 220 -11.00 -2.17 -10.24
C THR A 220 -11.63 -2.88 -11.42
N ARG A 221 -12.76 -3.54 -11.20
CA ARG A 221 -13.61 -4.10 -12.27
C ARG A 221 -15.07 -3.87 -11.96
N THR A 222 -15.82 -3.44 -12.99
CA THR A 222 -17.28 -3.41 -12.99
C THR A 222 -17.77 -4.48 -13.94
N MET A 223 -18.62 -5.37 -13.49
CA MET A 223 -19.10 -6.50 -14.28
C MET A 223 -20.62 -6.65 -14.21
N PRO A 224 -21.23 -7.16 -15.29
CA PRO A 224 -22.64 -7.51 -15.27
C PRO A 224 -22.87 -8.81 -14.50
N LEU A 225 -23.90 -8.85 -13.66
CA LEU A 225 -24.32 -10.06 -12.93
C LEU A 225 -25.59 -10.72 -13.55
N GLY A 226 -26.00 -10.30 -14.73
CA GLY A 226 -27.14 -10.80 -15.46
C GLY A 226 -27.53 -9.84 -16.58
N GLU A 227 -28.81 -9.83 -16.95
CA GLU A 227 -29.29 -8.89 -17.97
C GLU A 227 -29.19 -7.44 -17.48
N LEU A 228 -28.65 -6.60 -18.35
CA LEU A 228 -28.52 -5.16 -18.13
C LEU A 228 -29.60 -4.41 -18.89
N THR A 229 -30.08 -3.32 -18.32
CA THR A 229 -30.91 -2.32 -19.01
C THR A 229 -30.09 -1.61 -20.11
N GLU A 230 -30.78 -1.01 -21.08
CA GLU A 230 -30.10 -0.22 -22.13
C GLU A 230 -29.35 0.99 -21.53
N LEU A 231 -29.87 1.59 -20.46
CA LEU A 231 -29.21 2.70 -19.76
C LEU A 231 -27.89 2.23 -19.11
N GLU A 232 -27.88 1.09 -18.41
CA GLU A 232 -26.65 0.54 -17.81
C GLU A 232 -25.58 0.24 -18.87
N LYS A 233 -25.98 -0.28 -20.03
CA LYS A 233 -25.06 -0.52 -21.16
C LYS A 233 -24.52 0.77 -21.74
N GLU A 234 -25.37 1.79 -21.88
CA GLU A 234 -24.98 3.11 -22.38
C GLU A 234 -23.97 3.77 -21.42
N ASP A 235 -24.28 3.84 -20.13
CA ASP A 235 -23.44 4.45 -19.09
C ASP A 235 -22.09 3.74 -18.99
N TYR A 236 -22.07 2.39 -18.96
CA TYR A 236 -20.85 1.60 -18.97
C TYR A 236 -19.99 1.91 -20.20
N THR A 237 -20.63 1.99 -21.37
CA THR A 237 -19.93 2.27 -22.64
C THR A 237 -19.39 3.70 -22.67
N LEU A 238 -20.11 4.67 -22.14
CA LEU A 238 -19.63 6.06 -22.05
C LEU A 238 -18.40 6.19 -21.15
N VAL A 239 -18.43 5.56 -19.99
CA VAL A 239 -17.25 5.49 -19.08
C VAL A 239 -16.07 4.84 -19.77
N LEU A 240 -16.26 3.69 -20.42
CA LEU A 240 -15.19 3.00 -21.15
C LEU A 240 -14.59 3.84 -22.28
N LYS A 241 -15.40 4.65 -22.97
CA LYS A 241 -14.91 5.57 -24.00
C LYS A 241 -14.13 6.77 -23.42
N GLY A 242 -14.38 7.14 -22.17
CA GLY A 242 -13.70 8.23 -21.48
C GLY A 242 -12.33 7.83 -20.91
N MET A 243 -12.07 6.53 -20.78
CA MET A 243 -10.77 5.98 -20.36
C MET A 243 -9.74 6.07 -21.49
#